data_013a4e310d7a5d36ae7d04ac74a80d91
#
_entry.id   013a4e310d7a5d36ae7d04ac74a80d91
#
_cell.length_a   1.000
_cell.length_b   1.000
_cell.length_c   1.000
_cell.angle_alpha   90.00
_cell.angle_beta   90.00
_cell.angle_gamma   90.00
#
_symmetry.space_group_name_H-M   'P 1'
#
loop_
_entity.id
_entity.type
_entity.pdbx_description
1 polymer ?
#
loop_
_entity_poly.entity_id
_entity_poly.type
_entity_poly.pdbx_seq_one_letter_code
_entity_poly.pdbx_strand_id
1 'polypeptide(L)'
;MKNTLTALLTALAVSTTALAQTTTDTTRPLLIVTSFLPIQSHTLAIAGQNAEVVQLLGKDAGPHDFQLSPSDVKKLAEADLFIINGAGIEDWLDDLVKKSSNKDLVIVDSSKGVDLVESPEEVAIAGGHGHHHHQGDGGNPHIWLDPVIAQKQAANIVAALQKAEPANAAAYAENGAAYAAELEALDAEYRATLAPLPNKNLVSFHDAFPYLSARYGLNYVGAIAEFPEKDPTPRQLASLVDKIRELQVGVLFAETGYAPGLLEKIAKETGAKVSSLDTLEVGQGGAKAYLERMRKNLSSLQRAFGRDE
;
A
#
# COMPACT_ATOMS: atom_id res chain seq x y z
N MET A 1 -38.48 78.46 35.33
CA MET A 1 -38.61 77.68 34.07
C MET A 1 -37.57 76.57 34.13
N LYS A 2 -37.97 75.31 34.44
CA LYS A 2 -37.07 74.17 34.67
C LYS A 2 -37.21 73.25 33.47
N ASN A 3 -36.12 73.11 32.70
CA ASN A 3 -36.05 72.15 31.61
C ASN A 3 -35.49 70.82 32.15
N THR A 4 -36.29 69.81 32.12
CA THR A 4 -35.90 68.37 32.40
C THR A 4 -35.50 67.71 31.08
N LEU A 5 -34.26 67.33 30.99
CA LEU A 5 -33.71 66.53 29.84
C LEU A 5 -33.82 65.04 30.19
N THR A 6 -34.66 64.34 29.48
CA THR A 6 -34.81 62.86 29.62
C THR A 6 -33.80 62.15 28.72
N ALA A 7 -32.84 61.43 29.29
CA ALA A 7 -31.88 60.65 28.57
C ALA A 7 -32.46 59.22 28.35
N LEU A 8 -32.58 58.82 27.10
CA LEU A 8 -33.01 57.49 26.67
C LEU A 8 -31.77 56.58 26.56
N LEU A 9 -31.64 55.60 27.48
CA LEU A 9 -30.61 54.56 27.37
C LEU A 9 -31.15 53.43 26.52
N THR A 10 -30.57 53.23 25.32
CA THR A 10 -30.79 52.07 24.49
C THR A 10 -29.78 50.96 24.87
N ALA A 11 -30.26 49.88 25.50
CA ALA A 11 -29.46 48.70 25.81
C ALA A 11 -29.33 47.81 24.56
N LEU A 12 -28.10 47.69 24.06
CA LEU A 12 -27.76 46.78 22.96
C LEU A 12 -27.49 45.40 23.54
N ALA A 13 -28.43 44.45 23.34
CA ALA A 13 -28.26 43.08 23.72
C ALA A 13 -27.35 42.37 22.67
N VAL A 14 -26.09 42.08 23.03
CA VAL A 14 -25.19 41.26 22.26
C VAL A 14 -25.53 39.78 22.56
N SER A 15 -26.23 39.14 21.61
CA SER A 15 -26.46 37.69 21.65
C SER A 15 -25.18 36.96 21.24
N THR A 16 -24.44 36.44 22.22
CA THR A 16 -23.34 35.50 21.99
C THR A 16 -23.92 34.12 21.68
N THR A 17 -23.98 33.75 20.41
CA THR A 17 -24.19 32.35 20.00
C THR A 17 -22.96 31.55 20.38
N ALA A 18 -23.04 30.78 21.46
CA ALA A 18 -22.06 29.78 21.80
C ALA A 18 -22.16 28.66 20.76
N LEU A 19 -21.17 28.58 19.87
CA LEU A 19 -20.94 27.35 19.11
C LEU A 19 -20.61 26.23 20.13
N ALA A 20 -21.53 25.31 20.29
CA ALA A 20 -21.27 24.06 21.01
C ALA A 20 -20.20 23.31 20.21
N GLN A 21 -18.94 23.42 20.65
CA GLN A 21 -17.92 22.46 20.27
C GLN A 21 -18.35 21.13 20.89
N THR A 22 -18.78 20.19 20.07
CA THR A 22 -18.86 18.79 20.45
C THR A 22 -17.43 18.32 20.72
N THR A 23 -17.00 18.45 21.98
CA THR A 23 -15.83 17.73 22.48
C THR A 23 -16.19 16.26 22.47
N THR A 24 -15.71 15.51 21.48
CA THR A 24 -15.60 14.07 21.60
C THR A 24 -14.62 13.81 22.73
N ASP A 25 -15.14 13.55 23.93
CA ASP A 25 -14.37 13.10 25.08
C ASP A 25 -14.00 11.64 24.85
N THR A 26 -12.96 11.44 24.01
CA THR A 26 -12.41 10.10 23.81
C THR A 26 -11.40 9.83 24.90
N THR A 27 -11.84 9.19 25.95
CA THR A 27 -10.99 8.71 27.06
C THR A 27 -10.03 7.59 26.65
N ARG A 28 -10.09 7.09 25.40
CA ARG A 28 -9.19 6.09 24.83
C ARG A 28 -8.49 6.61 23.57
N PRO A 29 -7.27 6.10 23.26
CA PRO A 29 -6.61 6.38 22.00
C PRO A 29 -7.46 5.96 20.79
N LEU A 30 -7.31 6.67 19.67
CA LEU A 30 -7.92 6.29 18.39
C LEU A 30 -7.46 4.89 18.00
N LEU A 31 -8.39 3.95 17.77
CA LEU A 31 -8.08 2.59 17.34
C LEU A 31 -8.19 2.49 15.82
N ILE A 32 -7.05 2.25 15.18
CA ILE A 32 -6.92 2.15 13.73
C ILE A 32 -6.61 0.71 13.36
N VAL A 33 -7.45 0.11 12.54
CA VAL A 33 -7.14 -1.15 11.87
C VAL A 33 -6.60 -0.83 10.49
N THR A 34 -5.55 -1.53 10.05
CA THR A 34 -4.95 -1.43 8.71
C THR A 34 -5.02 -2.77 8.01
N SER A 35 -5.11 -2.81 6.69
CA SER A 35 -5.23 -4.07 5.97
C SER A 35 -3.98 -4.96 6.12
N PHE A 36 -2.86 -4.58 5.55
CA PHE A 36 -1.62 -5.37 5.57
C PHE A 36 -0.38 -4.48 5.73
N LEU A 37 0.81 -5.07 5.70
CA LEU A 37 2.06 -4.48 6.16
C LEU A 37 2.39 -3.07 5.62
N PRO A 38 2.34 -2.74 4.32
CA PRO A 38 2.64 -1.39 3.84
C PRO A 38 1.76 -0.34 4.50
N ILE A 39 0.45 -0.61 4.56
CA ILE A 39 -0.53 0.32 5.12
C ILE A 39 -0.33 0.48 6.63
N GLN A 40 -0.02 -0.63 7.34
CA GLN A 40 0.35 -0.55 8.75
C GLN A 40 1.60 0.30 8.96
N SER A 41 2.65 0.09 8.17
CA SER A 41 3.91 0.81 8.31
C SER A 41 3.75 2.31 8.07
N HIS A 42 3.02 2.70 7.02
CA HIS A 42 2.69 4.10 6.74
C HIS A 42 1.89 4.72 7.90
N THR A 43 0.84 4.01 8.35
CA THR A 43 -0.02 4.49 9.42
C THR A 43 0.74 4.65 10.74
N LEU A 44 1.58 3.68 11.12
CA LEU A 44 2.41 3.76 12.31
C LEU A 44 3.41 4.93 12.26
N ALA A 45 4.02 5.19 11.09
CA ALA A 45 4.94 6.30 10.92
C ALA A 45 4.25 7.66 11.13
N ILE A 46 2.99 7.78 10.69
CA ILE A 46 2.20 9.02 10.78
C ILE A 46 1.54 9.17 12.14
N ALA A 47 0.94 8.10 12.66
CA ALA A 47 0.22 8.13 13.94
C ALA A 47 1.18 8.33 15.14
N GLY A 48 2.40 7.80 15.06
CA GLY A 48 3.33 7.83 16.19
C GLY A 48 2.76 7.13 17.41
N GLN A 49 2.69 7.84 18.53
CA GLN A 49 2.11 7.36 19.79
C GLN A 49 0.68 7.87 20.05
N ASN A 50 0.11 8.63 19.11
CA ASN A 50 -1.20 9.26 19.30
C ASN A 50 -2.37 8.33 19.01
N ALA A 51 -2.15 7.17 18.38
CA ALA A 51 -3.18 6.19 18.10
C ALA A 51 -2.68 4.76 18.28
N GLU A 52 -3.59 3.84 18.53
CA GLU A 52 -3.33 2.40 18.48
C GLU A 52 -3.54 1.89 17.06
N VAL A 53 -2.51 1.26 16.47
CA VAL A 53 -2.55 0.76 15.10
C VAL A 53 -2.39 -0.75 15.08
N VAL A 54 -3.39 -1.45 14.56
CA VAL A 54 -3.44 -2.92 14.50
C VAL A 54 -3.55 -3.38 13.06
N GLN A 55 -2.70 -4.32 12.64
CA GLN A 55 -2.83 -4.96 11.32
C GLN A 55 -3.94 -6.02 11.35
N LEU A 56 -4.77 -6.02 10.30
CA LEU A 56 -5.84 -7.01 10.13
C LEU A 56 -5.26 -8.37 9.74
N LEU A 57 -4.53 -8.41 8.62
CA LEU A 57 -3.96 -9.63 8.10
C LEU A 57 -2.85 -10.18 9.01
N GLY A 58 -2.87 -11.49 9.23
CA GLY A 58 -1.80 -12.18 9.95
C GLY A 58 -0.45 -12.11 9.22
N LYS A 59 0.64 -12.39 9.93
CA LYS A 59 2.00 -12.31 9.36
C LYS A 59 2.27 -13.26 8.18
N ASP A 60 1.47 -14.30 8.01
CA ASP A 60 1.63 -15.34 7.00
C ASP A 60 0.49 -15.30 5.95
N ALA A 61 -0.40 -14.30 6.00
CA ALA A 61 -1.53 -14.12 5.08
C ALA A 61 -1.26 -12.97 4.12
N GLY A 62 -1.49 -13.21 2.83
CA GLY A 62 -1.49 -12.19 1.77
C GLY A 62 -2.89 -11.59 1.57
N PRO A 63 -3.00 -10.43 0.91
CA PRO A 63 -4.29 -9.79 0.67
C PRO A 63 -5.15 -10.50 -0.37
N HIS A 64 -4.57 -11.28 -1.28
CA HIS A 64 -5.27 -11.96 -2.38
C HIS A 64 -6.08 -13.18 -1.94
N ASP A 65 -5.64 -13.90 -0.90
CA ASP A 65 -6.24 -15.15 -0.42
C ASP A 65 -6.78 -15.06 1.02
N PHE A 66 -6.99 -13.84 1.51
CA PHE A 66 -7.38 -13.60 2.89
C PHE A 66 -8.72 -14.24 3.24
N GLN A 67 -8.68 -15.14 4.23
CA GLN A 67 -9.86 -15.81 4.77
C GLN A 67 -10.29 -15.14 6.07
N LEU A 68 -11.51 -14.57 6.06
CA LEU A 68 -12.08 -13.89 7.23
C LEU A 68 -12.25 -14.82 8.42
N SER A 69 -11.75 -14.39 9.58
CA SER A 69 -11.96 -15.06 10.86
C SER A 69 -12.88 -14.26 11.80
N PRO A 70 -13.49 -14.91 12.81
CA PRO A 70 -14.26 -14.19 13.82
C PRO A 70 -13.45 -13.13 14.59
N SER A 71 -12.13 -13.33 14.72
CA SER A 71 -11.25 -12.35 15.36
C SER A 71 -11.08 -11.08 14.53
N ASP A 72 -11.10 -11.19 13.19
CA ASP A 72 -10.98 -10.04 12.30
C ASP A 72 -12.25 -9.20 12.31
N VAL A 73 -13.41 -9.86 12.31
CA VAL A 73 -14.71 -9.20 12.52
C VAL A 73 -14.72 -8.42 13.83
N LYS A 74 -14.19 -9.02 14.94
CA LYS A 74 -14.11 -8.35 16.24
C LYS A 74 -13.19 -7.13 16.19
N LYS A 75 -12.01 -7.19 15.54
CA LYS A 75 -11.12 -6.04 15.38
C LYS A 75 -11.84 -4.85 14.75
N LEU A 76 -12.60 -5.08 13.67
CA LEU A 76 -13.34 -4.02 13.00
C LEU A 76 -14.54 -3.52 13.80
N ALA A 77 -15.18 -4.39 14.59
CA ALA A 77 -16.29 -3.99 15.45
C ALA A 77 -15.90 -2.94 16.52
N GLU A 78 -14.63 -2.93 16.92
CA GLU A 78 -14.06 -2.04 17.93
C GLU A 78 -13.29 -0.85 17.33
N ALA A 79 -13.00 -0.85 16.03
CA ALA A 79 -12.17 0.14 15.34
C ALA A 79 -12.92 1.46 15.11
N ASP A 80 -12.17 2.57 15.17
CA ASP A 80 -12.64 3.89 14.76
C ASP A 80 -12.38 4.11 13.25
N LEU A 81 -11.19 3.68 12.77
CA LEU A 81 -10.80 3.75 11.37
C LEU A 81 -10.38 2.37 10.86
N PHE A 82 -10.69 2.10 9.61
CA PHE A 82 -10.10 1.01 8.84
C PHE A 82 -9.41 1.58 7.61
N ILE A 83 -8.07 1.52 7.59
CA ILE A 83 -7.26 2.03 6.49
C ILE A 83 -6.86 0.88 5.58
N ILE A 84 -7.27 0.95 4.33
CA ILE A 84 -7.02 -0.05 3.29
C ILE A 84 -6.03 0.47 2.24
N ASN A 85 -5.40 -0.45 1.52
CA ASN A 85 -4.65 -0.09 0.32
C ASN A 85 -5.57 0.55 -0.71
N GLY A 86 -6.73 -0.06 -0.96
CA GLY A 86 -7.61 0.29 -2.04
C GLY A 86 -7.14 -0.31 -3.37
N ALA A 87 -7.47 0.34 -4.48
CA ALA A 87 -7.18 -0.16 -5.83
C ALA A 87 -7.72 -1.58 -6.09
N GLY A 88 -8.71 -2.03 -5.32
CA GLY A 88 -9.41 -3.30 -5.50
C GLY A 88 -8.72 -4.54 -4.97
N ILE A 89 -7.61 -4.43 -4.21
CA ILE A 89 -6.91 -5.61 -3.68
C ILE A 89 -7.68 -6.28 -2.54
N GLU A 90 -8.42 -5.51 -1.74
CA GLU A 90 -9.24 -6.03 -0.63
C GLU A 90 -10.64 -6.40 -1.14
N ASP A 91 -10.78 -7.43 -1.96
CA ASP A 91 -12.07 -7.91 -2.50
C ASP A 91 -13.03 -8.44 -1.41
N TRP A 92 -12.48 -8.84 -0.28
CA TRP A 92 -13.18 -9.29 0.93
C TRP A 92 -13.72 -8.14 1.82
N LEU A 93 -13.44 -6.88 1.48
CA LEU A 93 -13.74 -5.70 2.30
C LEU A 93 -15.22 -5.58 2.66
N ASP A 94 -16.10 -5.62 1.67
CA ASP A 94 -17.53 -5.41 1.85
C ASP A 94 -18.16 -6.46 2.79
N ASP A 95 -17.72 -7.72 2.65
CA ASP A 95 -18.19 -8.81 3.49
C ASP A 95 -17.73 -8.65 4.95
N LEU A 96 -16.47 -8.25 5.17
CA LEU A 96 -15.91 -7.99 6.49
C LEU A 96 -16.62 -6.80 7.18
N VAL A 97 -16.78 -5.69 6.48
CA VAL A 97 -17.46 -4.49 7.01
C VAL A 97 -18.89 -4.81 7.40
N LYS A 98 -19.62 -5.52 6.56
CA LYS A 98 -20.98 -5.96 6.84
C LYS A 98 -21.06 -6.85 8.09
N LYS A 99 -20.14 -7.78 8.24
CA LYS A 99 -20.09 -8.71 9.38
C LYS A 99 -19.69 -8.02 10.69
N SER A 100 -18.85 -6.99 10.62
CA SER A 100 -18.42 -6.25 11.83
C SER A 100 -19.58 -5.52 12.52
N SER A 101 -20.63 -5.18 11.78
CA SER A 101 -21.80 -4.42 12.24
C SER A 101 -21.44 -3.06 12.88
N ASN A 102 -20.23 -2.57 12.68
CA ASN A 102 -19.77 -1.27 13.18
C ASN A 102 -20.27 -0.16 12.26
N LYS A 103 -21.30 0.57 12.72
CA LYS A 103 -21.94 1.64 11.93
C LYS A 103 -21.15 2.95 11.95
N ASP A 104 -20.25 3.10 12.89
CA ASP A 104 -19.44 4.30 13.10
C ASP A 104 -18.04 4.16 12.47
N LEU A 105 -17.71 2.97 11.94
CA LEU A 105 -16.43 2.69 11.27
C LEU A 105 -16.22 3.60 10.07
N VAL A 106 -15.12 4.32 10.06
CA VAL A 106 -14.69 5.12 8.91
C VAL A 106 -13.68 4.33 8.08
N ILE A 107 -14.04 4.04 6.83
CA ILE A 107 -13.13 3.38 5.88
C ILE A 107 -12.33 4.45 5.14
N VAL A 108 -11.01 4.27 5.13
CA VAL A 108 -10.05 5.17 4.47
C VAL A 108 -9.35 4.40 3.36
N ASP A 109 -9.71 4.72 2.13
CA ASP A 109 -9.03 4.21 0.93
C ASP A 109 -7.78 5.06 0.67
N SER A 110 -6.60 4.45 0.86
CA SER A 110 -5.33 5.14 0.68
C SER A 110 -4.95 5.35 -0.80
N SER A 111 -5.56 4.62 -1.73
CA SER A 111 -5.33 4.78 -3.18
C SER A 111 -6.02 5.99 -3.79
N LYS A 112 -6.82 6.71 -3.04
CA LYS A 112 -7.65 7.80 -3.57
C LYS A 112 -6.82 8.83 -4.35
N GLY A 113 -7.18 9.02 -5.63
CA GLY A 113 -6.50 9.93 -6.55
C GLY A 113 -5.15 9.42 -7.06
N VAL A 114 -4.91 8.12 -6.96
CA VAL A 114 -3.83 7.42 -7.68
C VAL A 114 -4.35 7.00 -9.05
N ASP A 115 -3.58 7.30 -10.10
CA ASP A 115 -3.87 6.79 -11.44
C ASP A 115 -3.42 5.34 -11.51
N LEU A 116 -4.37 4.42 -11.63
CA LEU A 116 -4.08 3.00 -11.73
C LEU A 116 -3.59 2.67 -13.16
N VAL A 117 -2.62 1.77 -13.24
CA VAL A 117 -2.12 1.24 -14.50
C VAL A 117 -2.33 -0.27 -14.55
N GLU A 118 -2.60 -0.78 -15.73
CA GLU A 118 -2.55 -2.22 -15.98
C GLU A 118 -1.11 -2.63 -16.30
N SER A 119 -0.83 -3.91 -16.17
CA SER A 119 0.43 -4.44 -16.68
C SER A 119 0.46 -4.30 -18.20
N PRO A 120 1.61 -3.90 -18.81
CA PRO A 120 1.70 -3.77 -20.25
C PRO A 120 1.27 -5.06 -20.98
N GLU A 121 0.57 -4.92 -22.12
CA GLU A 121 0.11 -6.07 -22.92
C GLU A 121 1.23 -7.02 -23.36
N GLU A 122 2.46 -6.48 -23.51
CA GLU A 122 3.64 -7.26 -23.83
C GLU A 122 4.16 -8.11 -22.67
N VAL A 123 3.70 -7.86 -21.45
CA VAL A 123 4.10 -8.63 -20.28
C VAL A 123 3.51 -10.03 -20.38
N ALA A 124 4.38 -11.04 -20.43
CA ALA A 124 3.97 -12.43 -20.47
C ALA A 124 3.54 -12.90 -19.07
N ILE A 125 2.24 -12.95 -18.82
CA ILE A 125 1.70 -13.51 -17.59
C ILE A 125 1.30 -14.96 -17.86
N ALA A 126 1.96 -15.89 -17.19
CA ALA A 126 1.71 -17.32 -17.41
C ALA A 126 0.37 -17.80 -16.81
N GLY A 127 -0.41 -16.95 -16.16
CA GLY A 127 -1.76 -17.23 -15.65
C GLY A 127 -2.90 -16.85 -16.60
N GLY A 128 -2.58 -16.12 -17.69
CA GLY A 128 -3.54 -15.62 -18.70
C GLY A 128 -4.23 -14.33 -18.29
N HIS A 129 -4.54 -13.50 -19.29
CA HIS A 129 -5.40 -12.33 -19.12
C HIS A 129 -6.84 -12.79 -18.84
N GLY A 130 -7.10 -13.24 -17.63
CA GLY A 130 -8.47 -13.26 -17.13
C GLY A 130 -8.77 -11.84 -16.72
N HIS A 131 -9.63 -11.15 -17.47
CA HIS A 131 -10.27 -9.92 -16.99
C HIS A 131 -11.15 -10.30 -15.77
N HIS A 132 -10.53 -10.62 -14.67
CA HIS A 132 -11.20 -10.55 -13.39
C HIS A 132 -11.29 -9.07 -13.07
N HIS A 133 -12.43 -8.49 -13.42
CA HIS A 133 -12.87 -7.24 -12.86
C HIS A 133 -12.82 -7.40 -11.33
N HIS A 134 -11.70 -7.01 -10.71
CA HIS A 134 -11.80 -6.49 -9.37
C HIS A 134 -12.92 -5.46 -9.41
N GLN A 135 -13.87 -5.49 -8.48
CA GLN A 135 -14.98 -4.53 -8.43
C GLN A 135 -14.45 -3.13 -8.04
N GLY A 136 -13.48 -2.63 -8.79
CA GLY A 136 -12.82 -1.35 -8.67
C GLY A 136 -12.39 -0.88 -10.05
N ASP A 137 -11.92 0.33 -10.20
CA ASP A 137 -11.66 1.08 -11.45
C ASP A 137 -10.63 0.48 -12.43
N GLY A 138 -10.43 -0.83 -12.45
CA GLY A 138 -9.61 -1.58 -13.41
C GLY A 138 -8.14 -1.15 -13.41
N GLY A 139 -7.24 -1.95 -12.84
CA GLY A 139 -5.81 -1.69 -12.84
C GLY A 139 -5.08 -2.58 -11.83
N ASN A 140 -3.76 -2.65 -11.94
CA ASN A 140 -2.95 -3.43 -11.02
C ASN A 140 -2.98 -2.81 -9.61
N PRO A 141 -3.27 -3.57 -8.53
CA PRO A 141 -3.44 -3.01 -7.20
C PRO A 141 -2.14 -2.75 -6.42
N HIS A 142 -0.97 -3.16 -6.92
CA HIS A 142 0.30 -3.16 -6.19
C HIS A 142 0.98 -1.77 -6.16
N ILE A 143 0.18 -0.75 -5.89
CA ILE A 143 0.57 0.68 -5.94
C ILE A 143 1.64 1.05 -4.92
N TRP A 144 1.68 0.38 -3.76
CA TRP A 144 2.65 0.63 -2.68
C TRP A 144 4.10 0.32 -3.06
N LEU A 145 4.33 -0.46 -4.14
CA LEU A 145 5.68 -0.79 -4.61
C LEU A 145 6.37 0.37 -5.34
N ASP A 146 5.66 1.47 -5.60
CA ASP A 146 6.24 2.72 -6.08
C ASP A 146 6.36 3.72 -4.90
N PRO A 147 7.57 4.10 -4.46
CA PRO A 147 7.77 5.05 -3.36
C PRO A 147 7.10 6.41 -3.56
N VAL A 148 6.92 6.86 -4.80
CA VAL A 148 6.22 8.12 -5.10
C VAL A 148 4.71 7.97 -4.91
N ILE A 149 4.14 6.82 -5.26
CA ILE A 149 2.73 6.53 -4.98
C ILE A 149 2.53 6.32 -3.48
N ALA A 150 3.48 5.67 -2.79
CA ALA A 150 3.44 5.54 -1.33
C ALA A 150 3.40 6.89 -0.60
N GLN A 151 4.04 7.96 -1.15
CA GLN A 151 3.87 9.33 -0.61
C GLN A 151 2.42 9.81 -0.73
N LYS A 152 1.73 9.49 -1.83
CA LYS A 152 0.31 9.82 -2.00
C LYS A 152 -0.57 9.08 -1.01
N GLN A 153 -0.31 7.77 -0.81
CA GLN A 153 -1.00 6.98 0.22
C GLN A 153 -0.78 7.57 1.62
N ALA A 154 0.46 7.92 1.97
CA ALA A 154 0.80 8.57 3.23
C ALA A 154 0.04 9.90 3.41
N ALA A 155 -0.04 10.73 2.38
CA ALA A 155 -0.79 11.99 2.42
C ALA A 155 -2.30 11.78 2.67
N ASN A 156 -2.90 10.75 2.04
CA ASN A 156 -4.30 10.39 2.27
C ASN A 156 -4.53 9.93 3.72
N ILE A 157 -3.58 9.16 4.29
CA ILE A 157 -3.60 8.72 5.69
C ILE A 157 -3.50 9.94 6.63
N VAL A 158 -2.56 10.86 6.40
CA VAL A 158 -2.46 12.11 7.19
C VAL A 158 -3.78 12.85 7.23
N ALA A 159 -4.39 13.08 6.06
CA ALA A 159 -5.65 13.80 5.96
C ALA A 159 -6.80 13.09 6.73
N ALA A 160 -6.82 11.75 6.69
CA ALA A 160 -7.82 10.96 7.42
C ALA A 160 -7.63 11.06 8.93
N LEU A 161 -6.39 10.94 9.44
CA LEU A 161 -6.09 11.04 10.87
C LEU A 161 -6.37 12.45 11.41
N GLN A 162 -6.00 13.51 10.68
CA GLN A 162 -6.32 14.88 11.06
C GLN A 162 -7.82 15.14 11.18
N LYS A 163 -8.60 14.53 10.28
CA LYS A 163 -10.07 14.62 10.31
C LYS A 163 -10.68 13.83 11.48
N ALA A 164 -10.15 12.65 11.76
CA ALA A 164 -10.67 11.78 12.81
C ALA A 164 -10.33 12.31 14.22
N GLU A 165 -9.15 12.90 14.37
CA GLU A 165 -8.67 13.40 15.66
C GLU A 165 -8.02 14.80 15.51
N PRO A 166 -8.83 15.87 15.41
CA PRO A 166 -8.33 17.23 15.22
C PRO A 166 -7.39 17.73 16.32
N ALA A 167 -7.50 17.19 17.54
CA ALA A 167 -6.63 17.55 18.66
C ALA A 167 -5.16 17.21 18.38
N ASN A 168 -4.89 16.13 17.64
CA ASN A 168 -3.55 15.66 17.26
C ASN A 168 -3.18 16.03 15.82
N ALA A 169 -3.97 16.86 15.13
CA ALA A 169 -3.77 17.18 13.72
C ALA A 169 -2.37 17.75 13.40
N ALA A 170 -1.79 18.57 14.29
CA ALA A 170 -0.45 19.11 14.12
C ALA A 170 0.64 18.03 14.18
N ALA A 171 0.52 17.09 15.12
CA ALA A 171 1.46 15.98 15.25
C ALA A 171 1.39 15.05 14.04
N TYR A 172 0.20 14.74 13.52
CA TYR A 172 0.03 13.95 12.29
C TYR A 172 0.64 14.65 11.06
N ALA A 173 0.50 15.97 10.96
CA ALA A 173 1.13 16.74 9.89
C ALA A 173 2.66 16.71 9.97
N GLU A 174 3.24 16.89 11.16
CA GLU A 174 4.68 16.83 11.38
C GLU A 174 5.26 15.45 11.07
N ASN A 175 4.67 14.40 11.63
CA ASN A 175 5.08 13.01 11.36
C ASN A 175 4.93 12.65 9.88
N GLY A 176 3.83 13.07 9.26
CA GLY A 176 3.58 12.85 7.84
C GLY A 176 4.60 13.54 6.94
N ALA A 177 5.00 14.77 7.27
CA ALA A 177 6.04 15.49 6.54
C ALA A 177 7.42 14.81 6.69
N ALA A 178 7.76 14.36 7.90
CA ALA A 178 8.99 13.61 8.14
C ALA A 178 9.00 12.29 7.35
N TYR A 179 7.90 11.55 7.36
CA TYR A 179 7.78 10.30 6.62
C TYR A 179 7.81 10.49 5.10
N ALA A 180 7.19 11.56 4.59
CA ALA A 180 7.25 11.90 3.17
C ALA A 180 8.69 12.19 2.71
N ALA A 181 9.50 12.86 3.53
CA ALA A 181 10.92 13.08 3.25
C ALA A 181 11.72 11.76 3.20
N GLU A 182 11.41 10.78 4.07
CA GLU A 182 12.03 9.44 4.02
C GLU A 182 11.65 8.67 2.75
N LEU A 183 10.41 8.80 2.28
CA LEU A 183 9.93 8.20 1.02
C LEU A 183 10.57 8.89 -0.21
N GLU A 184 10.76 10.20 -0.18
CA GLU A 184 11.47 10.94 -1.22
C GLU A 184 12.94 10.52 -1.30
N ALA A 185 13.59 10.35 -0.16
CA ALA A 185 14.96 9.83 -0.10
C ALA A 185 15.04 8.41 -0.68
N LEU A 186 14.07 7.55 -0.37
CA LEU A 186 13.98 6.21 -0.93
C LEU A 186 13.83 6.24 -2.47
N ASP A 187 12.97 7.11 -3.02
CA ASP A 187 12.85 7.29 -4.48
C ASP A 187 14.19 7.71 -5.10
N ALA A 188 14.89 8.66 -4.48
CA ALA A 188 16.20 9.12 -4.93
C ALA A 188 17.26 7.98 -4.90
N GLU A 189 17.27 7.16 -3.84
CA GLU A 189 18.12 5.96 -3.72
C GLU A 189 17.87 4.99 -4.89
N TYR A 190 16.59 4.70 -5.19
CA TYR A 190 16.20 3.82 -6.30
C TYR A 190 16.66 4.38 -7.65
N ARG A 191 16.41 5.67 -7.93
CA ARG A 191 16.85 6.33 -9.17
C ARG A 191 18.37 6.26 -9.35
N ALA A 192 19.11 6.68 -8.31
CA ALA A 192 20.57 6.71 -8.38
C ALA A 192 21.17 5.31 -8.58
N THR A 193 20.61 4.29 -7.92
CA THR A 193 21.12 2.92 -7.96
C THR A 193 20.78 2.22 -9.27
N LEU A 194 19.54 2.38 -9.78
CA LEU A 194 19.07 1.61 -10.92
C LEU A 194 19.37 2.27 -12.27
N ALA A 195 19.50 3.61 -12.33
CA ALA A 195 19.74 4.31 -13.58
C ALA A 195 20.98 3.81 -14.37
N PRO A 196 22.15 3.58 -13.72
CA PRO A 196 23.37 3.17 -14.42
C PRO A 196 23.41 1.69 -14.80
N LEU A 197 22.48 0.86 -14.28
CA LEU A 197 22.54 -0.58 -14.48
C LEU A 197 22.15 -0.95 -15.93
N PRO A 198 22.96 -1.83 -16.59
CA PRO A 198 22.60 -2.38 -17.88
C PRO A 198 21.51 -3.44 -17.70
N ASN A 199 20.84 -3.84 -18.76
CA ASN A 199 19.91 -4.96 -18.84
C ASN A 199 19.04 -5.18 -17.57
N LYS A 200 17.96 -4.42 -17.47
CA LYS A 200 17.03 -4.44 -16.34
C LYS A 200 15.79 -5.29 -16.64
N ASN A 201 15.97 -6.46 -17.26
CA ASN A 201 14.90 -7.39 -17.58
C ASN A 201 14.40 -8.07 -16.28
N LEU A 202 13.14 -7.82 -15.91
CA LEU A 202 12.53 -8.32 -14.70
C LEU A 202 11.46 -9.37 -15.05
N VAL A 203 11.59 -10.55 -14.45
CA VAL A 203 10.54 -11.58 -14.39
C VAL A 203 10.29 -11.90 -12.92
N SER A 204 9.06 -11.71 -12.46
CA SER A 204 8.62 -11.96 -11.09
C SER A 204 7.83 -13.25 -10.94
N PHE A 205 7.56 -13.66 -9.71
CA PHE A 205 6.69 -14.79 -9.45
C PHE A 205 5.23 -14.45 -9.79
N HIS A 206 4.66 -13.37 -9.25
CA HIS A 206 3.35 -12.87 -9.70
C HIS A 206 3.41 -11.42 -10.20
N ASP A 207 2.30 -10.95 -10.75
CA ASP A 207 2.22 -9.64 -11.46
C ASP A 207 2.10 -8.45 -10.49
N ALA A 208 3.14 -8.24 -9.67
CA ALA A 208 3.15 -7.19 -8.64
C ALA A 208 3.95 -5.92 -9.00
N PHE A 209 4.79 -5.93 -10.03
CA PHE A 209 5.82 -4.90 -10.21
C PHE A 209 5.63 -3.91 -11.38
N PRO A 210 4.42 -3.66 -11.94
CA PRO A 210 4.30 -2.74 -13.07
C PRO A 210 4.64 -1.29 -12.67
N TYR A 211 4.21 -0.82 -11.49
CA TYR A 211 4.50 0.54 -11.01
C TYR A 211 6.00 0.77 -10.76
N LEU A 212 6.64 -0.15 -10.02
CA LEU A 212 8.09 -0.10 -9.78
C LEU A 212 8.87 -0.10 -11.10
N SER A 213 8.49 -0.96 -12.02
CA SER A 213 9.15 -1.11 -13.31
C SER A 213 9.03 0.15 -14.17
N ALA A 214 7.82 0.70 -14.26
CA ALA A 214 7.57 1.95 -14.98
C ALA A 214 8.34 3.13 -14.35
N ARG A 215 8.35 3.23 -13.02
CA ARG A 215 9.03 4.30 -12.30
C ARG A 215 10.53 4.34 -12.52
N TYR A 216 11.19 3.20 -12.53
CA TYR A 216 12.66 3.13 -12.55
C TYR A 216 13.23 2.57 -13.87
N GLY A 217 12.40 2.46 -14.90
CA GLY A 217 12.81 2.02 -16.22
C GLY A 217 13.32 0.59 -16.25
N LEU A 218 12.67 -0.29 -15.47
CA LEU A 218 12.88 -1.73 -15.57
C LEU A 218 12.07 -2.25 -16.76
N ASN A 219 12.66 -3.19 -17.51
CA ASN A 219 11.93 -3.90 -18.56
C ASN A 219 11.17 -5.07 -17.91
N TYR A 220 9.88 -4.87 -17.64
CA TYR A 220 9.03 -5.91 -17.07
C TYR A 220 8.65 -6.92 -18.15
N VAL A 221 9.33 -8.04 -18.17
CA VAL A 221 9.22 -9.08 -19.20
C VAL A 221 8.02 -10.00 -18.96
N GLY A 222 7.72 -10.32 -17.70
CA GLY A 222 6.63 -11.20 -17.36
C GLY A 222 6.54 -11.59 -15.90
N ALA A 223 5.48 -12.35 -15.60
CA ALA A 223 5.26 -13.01 -14.32
C ALA A 223 4.88 -14.47 -14.54
N ILE A 224 5.23 -15.34 -13.58
CA ILE A 224 4.88 -16.76 -13.63
C ILE A 224 3.39 -16.95 -13.41
N ALA A 225 2.80 -16.18 -12.53
CA ALA A 225 1.38 -16.21 -12.21
C ALA A 225 0.78 -14.80 -12.21
N GLU A 226 -0.52 -14.71 -12.38
CA GLU A 226 -1.26 -13.46 -12.22
C GLU A 226 -1.40 -13.12 -10.73
N PHE A 227 -1.73 -14.13 -9.93
CA PHE A 227 -1.77 -14.10 -8.47
C PHE A 227 -0.98 -15.29 -7.91
N PRO A 228 -0.46 -15.21 -6.69
CA PRO A 228 0.37 -16.26 -6.11
C PRO A 228 -0.31 -17.65 -6.04
N GLU A 229 -1.64 -17.69 -5.93
CA GLU A 229 -2.43 -18.92 -5.78
C GLU A 229 -2.88 -19.52 -7.13
N LYS A 230 -2.60 -18.86 -8.25
CA LYS A 230 -3.06 -19.27 -9.57
C LYS A 230 -1.95 -19.98 -10.33
N ASP A 231 -2.05 -21.28 -10.45
CA ASP A 231 -1.11 -22.09 -11.24
C ASP A 231 -1.21 -21.76 -12.75
N PRO A 232 -0.07 -21.52 -13.42
CA PRO A 232 -0.05 -21.29 -14.86
C PRO A 232 -0.31 -22.59 -15.63
N THR A 233 -0.96 -22.47 -16.79
CA THR A 233 -1.08 -23.59 -17.72
C THR A 233 0.27 -23.92 -18.37
N PRO A 234 0.49 -25.17 -18.82
CA PRO A 234 1.74 -25.56 -19.51
C PRO A 234 2.06 -24.72 -20.74
N ARG A 235 1.03 -24.26 -21.48
CA ARG A 235 1.20 -23.42 -22.67
C ARG A 235 1.71 -22.01 -22.31
N GLN A 236 1.14 -21.42 -21.27
CA GLN A 236 1.53 -20.10 -20.78
C GLN A 236 2.97 -20.13 -20.26
N LEU A 237 3.29 -21.18 -19.51
CA LEU A 237 4.64 -21.37 -19.00
C LEU A 237 5.67 -21.51 -20.13
N ALA A 238 5.35 -22.29 -21.18
CA ALA A 238 6.21 -22.41 -22.35
C ALA A 238 6.44 -21.04 -23.05
N SER A 239 5.38 -20.25 -23.21
CA SER A 239 5.48 -18.89 -23.80
C SER A 239 6.40 -17.98 -22.97
N LEU A 240 6.30 -18.03 -21.63
CA LEU A 240 7.18 -17.25 -20.76
C LEU A 240 8.64 -17.72 -20.86
N VAL A 241 8.88 -19.04 -20.89
CA VAL A 241 10.23 -19.60 -21.06
C VAL A 241 10.86 -19.15 -22.38
N ASP A 242 10.10 -19.18 -23.48
CA ASP A 242 10.58 -18.71 -24.78
C ASP A 242 10.95 -17.22 -24.73
N LYS A 243 10.14 -16.40 -24.10
CA LYS A 243 10.41 -14.95 -23.94
C LYS A 243 11.63 -14.69 -23.04
N ILE A 244 11.82 -15.46 -21.97
CA ILE A 244 13.01 -15.39 -21.11
C ILE A 244 14.28 -15.68 -21.91
N ARG A 245 14.25 -16.69 -22.81
CA ARG A 245 15.38 -17.03 -23.68
C ARG A 245 15.64 -15.96 -24.74
N GLU A 246 14.59 -15.50 -25.42
CA GLU A 246 14.68 -14.47 -26.46
C GLU A 246 15.31 -13.17 -25.92
N LEU A 247 14.85 -12.70 -24.75
CA LEU A 247 15.32 -11.47 -24.13
C LEU A 247 16.55 -11.66 -23.23
N GLN A 248 17.10 -12.88 -23.19
CA GLN A 248 18.28 -13.22 -22.40
C GLN A 248 18.14 -12.76 -20.93
N VAL A 249 16.99 -13.07 -20.30
CA VAL A 249 16.75 -12.72 -18.90
C VAL A 249 17.70 -13.51 -18.01
N GLY A 250 18.60 -12.80 -17.34
CA GLY A 250 19.64 -13.44 -16.52
C GLY A 250 19.20 -13.79 -15.10
N VAL A 251 18.12 -13.15 -14.59
CA VAL A 251 17.66 -13.34 -13.22
C VAL A 251 16.14 -13.39 -13.19
N LEU A 252 15.60 -14.38 -12.44
CA LEU A 252 14.20 -14.52 -12.10
C LEU A 252 14.02 -14.21 -10.61
N PHE A 253 12.94 -13.53 -10.24
CA PHE A 253 12.71 -13.10 -8.88
C PHE A 253 11.63 -13.94 -8.19
N ALA A 254 12.08 -14.74 -7.20
CA ALA A 254 11.19 -15.40 -6.24
C ALA A 254 10.67 -14.39 -5.22
N GLU A 255 9.52 -14.66 -4.66
CA GLU A 255 8.86 -13.77 -3.71
C GLU A 255 8.87 -14.34 -2.30
N THR A 256 8.97 -13.45 -1.31
CA THR A 256 8.94 -13.81 0.10
C THR A 256 7.55 -14.35 0.45
N GLY A 257 7.50 -15.52 1.05
CA GLY A 257 6.24 -16.15 1.47
C GLY A 257 5.72 -17.23 0.51
N TYR A 258 6.27 -17.33 -0.71
CA TYR A 258 5.83 -18.31 -1.71
C TYR A 258 6.92 -19.33 -2.05
N ALA A 259 6.49 -20.57 -2.39
CA ALA A 259 7.43 -21.65 -2.67
C ALA A 259 8.15 -21.43 -4.01
N PRO A 260 9.49 -21.45 -4.06
CA PRO A 260 10.24 -21.11 -5.27
C PRO A 260 10.30 -22.24 -6.32
N GLY A 261 9.71 -23.41 -6.06
CA GLY A 261 9.96 -24.64 -6.82
C GLY A 261 9.67 -24.56 -8.32
N LEU A 262 8.63 -23.84 -8.75
CA LEU A 262 8.34 -23.66 -10.18
C LEU A 262 9.35 -22.70 -10.82
N LEU A 263 9.68 -21.61 -10.15
CA LEU A 263 10.64 -20.63 -10.61
C LEU A 263 12.05 -21.21 -10.72
N GLU A 264 12.46 -22.09 -9.78
CA GLU A 264 13.73 -22.82 -9.85
C GLU A 264 13.80 -23.76 -11.06
N LYS A 265 12.69 -24.42 -11.41
CA LYS A 265 12.62 -25.26 -12.61
C LYS A 265 12.82 -24.44 -13.89
N ILE A 266 12.14 -23.27 -13.99
CA ILE A 266 12.29 -22.36 -15.13
C ILE A 266 13.73 -21.84 -15.19
N ALA A 267 14.29 -21.41 -14.08
CA ALA A 267 15.67 -20.94 -14.00
C ALA A 267 16.67 -22.01 -14.50
N LYS A 268 16.50 -23.25 -14.07
CA LYS A 268 17.32 -24.39 -14.55
C LYS A 268 17.18 -24.62 -16.04
N GLU A 269 15.97 -24.48 -16.59
CA GLU A 269 15.69 -24.68 -18.03
C GLU A 269 16.25 -23.56 -18.91
N THR A 270 16.25 -22.32 -18.40
CA THR A 270 16.67 -21.12 -19.13
C THR A 270 18.12 -20.72 -18.89
N GLY A 271 18.76 -21.27 -17.85
CA GLY A 271 20.09 -20.87 -17.40
C GLY A 271 20.10 -19.57 -16.57
N ALA A 272 18.93 -19.04 -16.23
CA ALA A 272 18.81 -17.84 -15.37
C ALA A 272 19.19 -18.16 -13.92
N LYS A 273 19.64 -17.14 -13.18
CA LYS A 273 19.81 -17.21 -11.73
C LYS A 273 18.48 -16.89 -11.03
N VAL A 274 18.33 -17.34 -9.78
CA VAL A 274 17.19 -16.94 -8.93
C VAL A 274 17.67 -15.94 -7.90
N SER A 275 16.95 -14.83 -7.78
CA SER A 275 17.09 -13.84 -6.70
C SER A 275 15.76 -13.70 -5.97
N SER A 276 15.67 -12.87 -4.95
CA SER A 276 14.43 -12.61 -4.24
C SER A 276 14.00 -11.15 -4.37
N LEU A 277 12.70 -10.94 -4.52
CA LEU A 277 12.07 -9.63 -4.49
C LEU A 277 10.83 -9.73 -3.60
N ASP A 278 10.66 -8.78 -2.69
CA ASP A 278 9.62 -8.82 -1.69
C ASP A 278 8.45 -7.92 -2.13
N THR A 279 7.26 -8.49 -2.22
CA THR A 279 6.03 -7.72 -2.53
C THR A 279 5.51 -6.95 -1.33
N LEU A 280 6.03 -7.19 -0.14
CA LEU A 280 5.57 -6.63 1.14
C LEU A 280 4.13 -7.02 1.53
N GLU A 281 3.52 -7.95 0.84
CA GLU A 281 2.14 -8.39 1.11
C GLU A 281 2.02 -9.16 2.41
N VAL A 282 3.00 -10.01 2.67
CA VAL A 282 3.02 -10.86 3.88
C VAL A 282 4.00 -10.32 4.91
N GLY A 283 3.69 -10.53 6.18
CA GLY A 283 4.52 -10.12 7.31
C GLY A 283 3.85 -9.10 8.22
N GLN A 284 4.57 -8.72 9.22
CA GLN A 284 4.23 -7.64 10.16
C GLN A 284 5.48 -6.81 10.42
N GLY A 285 5.30 -5.58 10.87
CA GLY A 285 6.42 -4.71 11.17
C GLY A 285 6.02 -3.42 11.86
N GLY A 286 7.04 -2.62 12.19
CA GLY A 286 6.85 -1.29 12.77
C GLY A 286 6.82 -0.20 11.69
N ALA A 287 6.88 1.05 12.15
CA ALA A 287 6.83 2.25 11.31
C ALA A 287 7.91 2.29 10.19
N LYS A 288 9.04 1.60 10.37
CA LYS A 288 10.15 1.58 9.39
C LYS A 288 10.14 0.35 8.48
N ALA A 289 9.24 -0.61 8.70
CA ALA A 289 9.26 -1.90 8.01
C ALA A 289 9.14 -1.74 6.48
N TYR A 290 8.30 -0.83 6.01
CA TYR A 290 8.16 -0.54 4.59
C TYR A 290 9.50 -0.06 3.99
N LEU A 291 10.11 0.97 4.56
CA LEU A 291 11.37 1.54 4.06
C LEU A 291 12.52 0.53 4.08
N GLU A 292 12.62 -0.25 5.14
CA GLU A 292 13.66 -1.27 5.29
C GLU A 292 13.52 -2.38 4.25
N ARG A 293 12.30 -2.86 4.02
CA ARG A 293 12.04 -3.92 3.04
C ARG A 293 12.20 -3.42 1.61
N MET A 294 11.77 -2.21 1.30
CA MET A 294 12.01 -1.59 -0.01
C MET A 294 13.52 -1.40 -0.28
N ARG A 295 14.33 -1.00 0.72
CA ARG A 295 15.80 -0.94 0.56
C ARG A 295 16.43 -2.32 0.34
N LYS A 296 15.89 -3.37 0.94
CA LYS A 296 16.31 -4.76 0.64
C LYS A 296 15.99 -5.12 -0.81
N ASN A 297 14.81 -4.74 -1.30
CA ASN A 297 14.45 -4.90 -2.70
C ASN A 297 15.44 -4.18 -3.63
N LEU A 298 15.75 -2.91 -3.32
CA LEU A 298 16.75 -2.16 -4.09
C LEU A 298 18.10 -2.86 -4.14
N SER A 299 18.56 -3.36 -3.00
CA SER A 299 19.83 -4.12 -2.91
C SER A 299 19.78 -5.44 -3.70
N SER A 300 18.62 -6.11 -3.74
CA SER A 300 18.40 -7.31 -4.56
C SER A 300 18.46 -7.00 -6.05
N LEU A 301 17.76 -5.93 -6.49
CA LEU A 301 17.78 -5.48 -7.88
C LEU A 301 19.19 -5.05 -8.32
N GLN A 302 19.91 -4.32 -7.47
CA GLN A 302 21.29 -3.90 -7.75
C GLN A 302 22.20 -5.10 -7.98
N ARG A 303 22.14 -6.12 -7.12
CA ARG A 303 22.94 -7.35 -7.28
C ARG A 303 22.53 -8.15 -8.52
N ALA A 304 21.22 -8.20 -8.81
CA ALA A 304 20.68 -8.97 -9.92
C ALA A 304 21.03 -8.37 -11.29
N PHE A 305 20.98 -7.04 -11.40
CA PHE A 305 21.23 -6.31 -12.64
C PHE A 305 22.65 -5.75 -12.75
N GLY A 306 23.42 -5.75 -11.65
CA GLY A 306 24.83 -5.40 -11.68
C GLY A 306 25.64 -6.43 -12.47
N ARG A 307 26.81 -6.03 -12.97
CA ARG A 307 27.75 -6.98 -13.56
C ARG A 307 28.36 -7.81 -12.41
N ASP A 308 28.46 -9.11 -12.62
CA ASP A 308 29.38 -9.93 -11.81
C ASP A 308 30.79 -9.37 -12.04
N GLU A 309 31.38 -8.64 -11.06
CA GLU A 309 32.78 -8.28 -11.07
C GLU A 309 33.66 -9.49 -10.75
#